data_d22b69b0ddf4baeb1832edbf0f8960ca
#
_entry.id   d22b69b0ddf4baeb1832edbf0f8960ca
#
_cell.length_a   1.000
_cell.length_b   1.000
_cell.length_c   1.000
_cell.angle_alpha   90.00
_cell.angle_beta   90.00
_cell.angle_gamma   90.00
#
_symmetry.space_group_name_H-M   'P 1'
#
loop_
_entity.id
_entity.type
_entity.pdbx_description
1 polymer ?
#
loop_
_entity_poly.entity_id
_entity_poly.type
_entity_poly.pdbx_seq_one_letter_code
_entity_poly.pdbx_strand_id
1 'polypeptide(L)'
;WDFKQYILGILFYRFISENITDFFNFAEWEAGDTDFDYAKISDKEAEADFRPNTVEDKGFFILPSQLFKNVAAKAKDNENLNTDLANIFKAIEGSAIGFASEDDIKGLFEDIDTTSNRLGGTVAEKNKRLTDILTGIAEINFGNFKNNDIDAFGDAYEYLISNYASNAGKSGGEFFTPQTVSKLLARLVMDRKTSINKVYDPTCGSGSLLLQMKKQFEEHIIEEGFFGQEINMTNFNLARMNMFLHNVNYNNFSIKRGDTLLNPLHLEEKPFDAIVSNPPYSIKWIGDDDPTLINDERFAPAGKLAPKNY
;
A
#
# COMPACT_ATOMS: atom_id res chain seq x y z
N TRP A 1 12.71 7.00 -12.94
CA TRP A 1 12.25 6.22 -11.78
C TRP A 1 11.75 7.13 -10.66
N ASP A 2 12.46 8.19 -10.34
CA ASP A 2 12.25 8.98 -9.12
C ASP A 2 10.91 9.73 -9.07
N PHE A 3 10.40 10.26 -10.18
CA PHE A 3 9.09 10.94 -10.22
C PHE A 3 7.91 10.00 -9.96
N LYS A 4 8.05 8.74 -10.25
CA LYS A 4 7.00 7.73 -10.11
C LYS A 4 6.59 7.52 -8.67
N GLN A 5 7.57 7.48 -7.76
CA GLN A 5 7.32 7.33 -6.32
C GLN A 5 6.52 8.52 -5.76
N TYR A 6 6.85 9.75 -6.21
CA TYR A 6 6.09 10.93 -5.82
C TYR A 6 4.64 10.88 -6.31
N ILE A 7 4.42 10.49 -7.58
CA ILE A 7 3.05 10.38 -8.13
C ILE A 7 2.26 9.31 -7.37
N LEU A 8 2.83 8.12 -7.18
CA LEU A 8 2.17 7.03 -6.45
C LEU A 8 1.87 7.40 -5.01
N GLY A 9 2.82 8.00 -4.30
CA GLY A 9 2.62 8.38 -2.92
C GLY A 9 1.68 9.54 -2.72
N ILE A 10 1.67 10.54 -3.61
CA ILE A 10 0.71 11.64 -3.55
C ILE A 10 -0.69 11.17 -3.95
N LEU A 11 -0.82 10.24 -4.89
CA LEU A 11 -2.09 9.60 -5.21
C LEU A 11 -2.64 8.82 -4.02
N PHE A 12 -1.78 8.06 -3.34
CA PHE A 12 -2.15 7.37 -2.10
C PHE A 12 -2.56 8.35 -0.99
N TYR A 13 -1.81 9.43 -0.79
CA TYR A 13 -2.15 10.47 0.17
C TYR A 13 -3.52 11.09 -0.13
N ARG A 14 -3.84 11.34 -1.40
CA ARG A 14 -5.17 11.80 -1.81
C ARG A 14 -6.24 10.78 -1.43
N PHE A 15 -6.02 9.50 -1.75
CA PHE A 15 -6.97 8.44 -1.44
C PHE A 15 -7.29 8.36 0.05
N ILE A 16 -6.26 8.28 0.91
CA ILE A 16 -6.49 8.17 2.36
C ILE A 16 -7.14 9.42 2.93
N SER A 17 -6.85 10.61 2.37
CA SER A 17 -7.49 11.86 2.75
C SER A 17 -8.97 11.89 2.38
N GLU A 18 -9.33 11.46 1.17
CA GLU A 18 -10.73 11.37 0.73
C GLU A 18 -11.47 10.27 1.52
N ASN A 19 -10.86 9.11 1.74
CA ASN A 19 -11.46 8.00 2.47
C ASN A 19 -11.82 8.38 3.92
N ILE A 20 -10.92 9.09 4.63
CA ILE A 20 -11.19 9.53 6.00
C ILE A 20 -12.25 10.65 6.03
N THR A 21 -12.22 11.56 5.05
CA THR A 21 -13.21 12.63 4.94
C THR A 21 -14.61 12.06 4.72
N ASP A 22 -14.75 11.12 3.80
CA ASP A 22 -16.03 10.49 3.50
C ASP A 22 -16.53 9.63 4.65
N PHE A 23 -15.62 8.93 5.36
CA PHE A 23 -15.98 8.16 6.54
C PHE A 23 -16.70 9.00 7.59
N PHE A 24 -16.17 10.17 7.92
CA PHE A 24 -16.81 11.07 8.88
C PHE A 24 -18.05 11.74 8.32
N ASN A 25 -17.99 12.26 7.10
CA ASN A 25 -19.12 12.93 6.49
C ASN A 25 -20.35 12.02 6.41
N PHE A 26 -20.16 10.74 6.02
CA PHE A 26 -21.28 9.81 5.94
C PHE A 26 -21.86 9.47 7.30
N ALA A 27 -21.02 9.29 8.33
CA ALA A 27 -21.49 9.02 9.67
C ALA A 27 -22.36 10.18 10.23
N GLU A 28 -21.89 11.42 10.06
CA GLU A 28 -22.62 12.62 10.53
C GLU A 28 -23.89 12.87 9.70
N TRP A 29 -23.83 12.66 8.38
CA TRP A 29 -25.03 12.80 7.54
C TRP A 29 -26.11 11.76 7.87
N GLU A 30 -25.74 10.54 8.20
CA GLU A 30 -26.66 9.50 8.67
C GLU A 30 -27.21 9.82 10.06
N ALA A 31 -26.43 10.51 10.90
CA ALA A 31 -26.88 11.01 12.21
C ALA A 31 -27.80 12.24 12.11
N GLY A 32 -27.93 12.83 10.89
CA GLY A 32 -28.85 13.94 10.60
C GLY A 32 -28.18 15.29 10.38
N ASP A 33 -26.88 15.42 10.53
CA ASP A 33 -26.12 16.64 10.22
C ASP A 33 -25.64 16.61 8.75
N THR A 34 -26.53 16.90 7.82
CA THR A 34 -26.28 16.87 6.38
C THR A 34 -25.33 17.95 5.87
N ASP A 35 -25.05 18.97 6.66
CA ASP A 35 -24.15 20.08 6.33
C ASP A 35 -22.73 19.88 6.84
N PHE A 36 -22.49 18.81 7.61
CA PHE A 36 -21.16 18.48 8.12
C PHE A 36 -20.16 18.24 7.00
N ASP A 37 -18.97 18.83 7.13
CA ASP A 37 -17.83 18.60 6.24
C ASP A 37 -16.55 18.53 7.09
N TYR A 38 -16.02 17.34 7.28
CA TYR A 38 -14.80 17.10 8.04
C TYR A 38 -13.63 17.97 7.59
N ALA A 39 -13.55 18.29 6.31
CA ALA A 39 -12.47 19.15 5.78
C ALA A 39 -12.56 20.61 6.26
N LYS A 40 -13.64 21.03 6.90
CA LYS A 40 -13.90 22.41 7.36
C LYS A 40 -13.83 22.58 8.88
N ILE A 41 -13.91 21.51 9.66
CA ILE A 41 -13.79 21.62 11.12
C ILE A 41 -12.36 21.99 11.54
N SER A 42 -12.19 22.42 12.79
CA SER A 42 -10.85 22.75 13.29
C SER A 42 -10.04 21.50 13.64
N ASP A 43 -8.70 21.59 13.52
CA ASP A 43 -7.80 20.49 13.93
C ASP A 43 -7.98 20.13 15.42
N LYS A 44 -8.30 21.13 16.28
CA LYS A 44 -8.53 20.91 17.71
C LYS A 44 -9.77 20.05 17.95
N GLU A 45 -10.84 20.30 17.24
CA GLU A 45 -12.07 19.53 17.28
C GLU A 45 -11.85 18.12 16.76
N ALA A 46 -11.20 18.00 15.61
CA ALA A 46 -10.85 16.71 15.02
C ALA A 46 -10.00 15.83 15.96
N GLU A 47 -9.00 16.43 16.61
CA GLU A 47 -8.13 15.72 17.56
C GLU A 47 -8.89 15.26 18.82
N ALA A 48 -9.85 16.06 19.31
CA ALA A 48 -10.58 15.75 20.53
C ALA A 48 -11.68 14.69 20.33
N ASP A 49 -12.43 14.80 19.23
CA ASP A 49 -13.68 14.08 19.07
C ASP A 49 -13.58 12.86 18.14
N PHE A 50 -12.60 12.86 17.22
CA PHE A 50 -12.55 11.85 16.15
C PHE A 50 -11.35 10.90 16.20
N ARG A 51 -10.18 11.35 16.69
CA ARG A 51 -8.92 10.62 16.55
C ARG A 51 -8.90 9.20 17.09
N PRO A 52 -9.26 8.92 18.37
CA PRO A 52 -9.03 7.58 18.93
C PRO A 52 -9.73 6.47 18.16
N ASN A 53 -11.03 6.62 17.94
CA ASN A 53 -11.85 5.63 17.24
C ASN A 53 -11.41 5.46 15.77
N THR A 54 -10.95 6.55 15.14
CA THR A 54 -10.52 6.49 13.74
C THR A 54 -9.27 5.66 13.53
N VAL A 55 -8.29 5.76 14.43
CA VAL A 55 -7.08 4.93 14.31
C VAL A 55 -7.42 3.46 14.50
N GLU A 56 -8.35 3.12 15.40
CA GLU A 56 -8.83 1.74 15.57
C GLU A 56 -9.58 1.21 14.34
N ASP A 57 -10.39 2.06 13.68
CA ASP A 57 -11.21 1.65 12.54
C ASP A 57 -10.45 1.66 11.22
N LYS A 58 -9.63 2.71 10.99
CA LYS A 58 -8.95 2.96 9.70
C LYS A 58 -7.45 2.65 9.71
N GLY A 59 -6.85 2.54 10.88
CA GLY A 59 -5.42 2.33 11.07
C GLY A 59 -4.59 3.61 11.12
N PHE A 60 -5.14 4.79 10.78
CA PHE A 60 -4.45 6.07 10.75
C PHE A 60 -5.40 7.23 11.01
N PHE A 61 -4.84 8.42 11.22
CA PHE A 61 -5.61 9.66 11.38
C PHE A 61 -4.96 10.81 10.59
N ILE A 62 -5.79 11.71 10.04
CA ILE A 62 -5.36 12.89 9.29
C ILE A 62 -6.17 14.08 9.78
N LEU A 63 -5.50 15.12 10.25
CA LEU A 63 -6.14 16.37 10.66
C LEU A 63 -6.77 17.11 9.46
N PRO A 64 -7.85 17.88 9.65
CA PRO A 64 -8.48 18.65 8.57
C PRO A 64 -7.50 19.54 7.80
N SER A 65 -6.61 20.26 8.49
CA SER A 65 -5.58 21.09 7.83
C SER A 65 -4.59 20.29 6.98
N GLN A 66 -4.43 18.99 7.25
CA GLN A 66 -3.50 18.07 6.61
C GLN A 66 -4.16 17.22 5.51
N LEU A 67 -5.46 17.39 5.24
CA LEU A 67 -6.13 16.69 4.15
C LEU A 67 -5.60 17.16 2.79
N PHE A 68 -5.46 16.23 1.87
CA PHE A 68 -4.97 16.49 0.50
C PHE A 68 -5.67 17.70 -0.15
N LYS A 69 -7.00 17.77 -0.08
CA LYS A 69 -7.82 18.87 -0.62
C LYS A 69 -7.37 20.23 -0.08
N ASN A 70 -7.17 20.34 1.24
CA ASN A 70 -6.81 21.59 1.90
C ASN A 70 -5.36 21.99 1.63
N VAL A 71 -4.45 21.01 1.54
CA VAL A 71 -3.05 21.23 1.22
C VAL A 71 -2.89 21.63 -0.26
N ALA A 72 -3.53 20.93 -1.17
CA ALA A 72 -3.48 21.23 -2.61
C ALA A 72 -4.04 22.63 -2.94
N ALA A 73 -5.12 23.04 -2.25
CA ALA A 73 -5.71 24.37 -2.42
C ALA A 73 -4.77 25.52 -2.06
N LYS A 74 -3.82 25.30 -1.13
CA LYS A 74 -2.85 26.31 -0.65
C LYS A 74 -1.46 26.12 -1.26
N ALA A 75 -1.23 25.07 -2.06
CA ALA A 75 0.10 24.66 -2.50
C ALA A 75 0.86 25.75 -3.27
N LYS A 76 0.18 26.55 -4.10
CA LYS A 76 0.78 27.60 -4.93
C LYS A 76 1.40 28.73 -4.10
N ASP A 77 0.81 29.03 -2.95
CA ASP A 77 1.18 30.16 -2.09
C ASP A 77 2.02 29.71 -0.88
N ASN A 78 2.30 28.39 -0.77
CA ASN A 78 3.04 27.83 0.36
C ASN A 78 4.56 27.75 0.03
N GLU A 79 5.33 28.67 0.60
CA GLU A 79 6.78 28.69 0.45
C GLU A 79 7.50 27.53 1.19
N ASN A 80 6.82 26.84 2.10
CA ASN A 80 7.34 25.72 2.87
C ASN A 80 6.73 24.36 2.51
N LEU A 81 6.06 24.25 1.36
CA LEU A 81 5.28 23.08 0.95
C LEU A 81 6.05 21.77 1.08
N ASN A 82 7.33 21.75 0.69
CA ASN A 82 8.18 20.57 0.78
C ASN A 82 8.37 20.07 2.22
N THR A 83 8.55 20.98 3.16
CA THR A 83 8.71 20.65 4.59
C THR A 83 7.37 20.30 5.23
N ASP A 84 6.32 21.02 4.87
CA ASP A 84 4.98 20.77 5.39
C ASP A 84 4.47 19.39 4.98
N LEU A 85 4.66 18.99 3.72
CA LEU A 85 4.32 17.63 3.26
C LEU A 85 5.11 16.55 4.02
N ALA A 86 6.42 16.77 4.25
CA ALA A 86 7.22 15.83 5.05
C ALA A 86 6.67 15.69 6.48
N ASN A 87 6.25 16.80 7.08
CA ASN A 87 5.66 16.79 8.42
C ASN A 87 4.26 16.11 8.44
N ILE A 88 3.45 16.35 7.42
CA ILE A 88 2.13 15.70 7.26
C ILE A 88 2.30 14.18 7.17
N PHE A 89 3.20 13.68 6.33
CA PHE A 89 3.45 12.25 6.20
C PHE A 89 3.91 11.63 7.51
N LYS A 90 4.83 12.29 8.23
CA LYS A 90 5.24 11.86 9.57
C LYS A 90 4.11 11.89 10.59
N ALA A 91 3.21 12.88 10.51
CA ALA A 91 2.05 12.96 11.40
C ALA A 91 1.06 11.82 11.14
N ILE A 92 0.81 11.48 9.88
CA ILE A 92 -0.04 10.34 9.50
C ILE A 92 0.58 9.03 10.03
N GLU A 93 1.85 8.77 9.77
CA GLU A 93 2.54 7.59 10.29
C GLU A 93 2.57 7.57 11.82
N GLY A 94 2.85 8.71 12.43
CA GLY A 94 2.88 8.88 13.89
C GLY A 94 1.52 8.68 14.56
N SER A 95 0.41 8.83 13.83
CA SER A 95 -0.94 8.64 14.37
C SER A 95 -1.23 7.21 14.80
N ALA A 96 -0.55 6.24 14.18
CA ALA A 96 -0.73 4.80 14.42
C ALA A 96 0.14 4.26 15.57
N ILE A 97 1.04 5.05 16.13
CA ILE A 97 1.96 4.60 17.19
C ILE A 97 1.16 4.12 18.42
N GLY A 98 1.43 2.89 18.84
CA GLY A 98 0.76 2.24 19.97
C GLY A 98 -0.58 1.57 19.63
N PHE A 99 -1.01 1.62 18.37
CA PHE A 99 -2.19 0.90 17.85
C PHE A 99 -1.77 -0.35 17.05
N ALA A 100 -2.73 -1.25 16.82
CA ALA A 100 -2.50 -2.49 16.09
C ALA A 100 -1.99 -2.26 14.65
N SER A 101 -2.33 -1.12 14.07
CA SER A 101 -1.94 -0.71 12.71
C SER A 101 -0.54 -0.13 12.59
N GLU A 102 0.22 0.02 13.69
CA GLU A 102 1.53 0.70 13.67
C GLU A 102 2.47 0.15 12.60
N ASP A 103 2.60 -1.18 12.51
CA ASP A 103 3.51 -1.83 11.56
C ASP A 103 3.05 -1.66 10.10
N ASP A 104 1.74 -1.50 9.86
CA ASP A 104 1.18 -1.33 8.52
C ASP A 104 1.28 0.12 8.03
N ILE A 105 1.38 1.08 8.94
CA ILE A 105 1.42 2.52 8.63
C ILE A 105 2.84 3.10 8.69
N LYS A 106 3.66 2.64 9.63
CA LYS A 106 5.03 3.13 9.84
C LYS A 106 5.89 2.99 8.59
N GLY A 107 6.57 4.08 8.21
CA GLY A 107 7.48 4.13 7.05
C GLY A 107 6.76 4.01 5.70
N LEU A 108 5.45 4.20 5.65
CA LEU A 108 4.67 4.06 4.43
C LEU A 108 5.05 5.10 3.38
N PHE A 109 5.43 6.30 3.82
CA PHE A 109 5.88 7.40 2.96
C PHE A 109 7.40 7.54 2.85
N GLU A 110 8.18 6.57 3.34
CA GLU A 110 9.66 6.66 3.40
C GLU A 110 10.30 6.88 2.03
N ASP A 111 9.71 6.34 0.96
CA ASP A 111 10.19 6.52 -0.41
C ASP A 111 9.89 7.91 -1.01
N ILE A 112 9.15 8.79 -0.28
CA ILE A 112 8.70 10.09 -0.76
C ILE A 112 9.43 11.21 -0.02
N ASP A 113 10.70 11.41 -0.36
CA ASP A 113 11.49 12.52 0.20
C ASP A 113 11.17 13.85 -0.49
N THR A 114 10.20 14.59 0.07
CA THR A 114 9.77 15.91 -0.44
C THR A 114 10.83 17.00 -0.31
N THR A 115 11.92 16.72 0.43
CA THR A 115 13.05 17.62 0.61
C THR A 115 14.23 17.32 -0.30
N SER A 116 14.17 16.22 -1.06
CA SER A 116 15.20 15.72 -1.94
C SER A 116 15.62 16.71 -3.02
N ASN A 117 16.93 16.77 -3.32
CA ASN A 117 17.47 17.54 -4.44
C ASN A 117 17.04 17.01 -5.82
N ARG A 118 16.45 15.82 -5.89
CA ARG A 118 15.83 15.27 -7.11
C ARG A 118 14.63 16.10 -7.56
N LEU A 119 13.93 16.76 -6.63
CA LEU A 119 12.85 17.69 -6.92
C LEU A 119 13.34 19.08 -7.37
N GLY A 120 14.60 19.42 -7.15
CA GLY A 120 15.20 20.70 -7.51
C GLY A 120 16.34 21.06 -6.58
N GLY A 121 17.22 21.95 -7.05
CA GLY A 121 18.36 22.44 -6.28
C GLY A 121 17.99 23.48 -5.21
N THR A 122 16.84 24.11 -5.35
CA THR A 122 16.32 25.14 -4.44
C THR A 122 14.97 24.76 -3.85
N VAL A 123 14.59 25.36 -2.73
CA VAL A 123 13.28 25.16 -2.11
C VAL A 123 12.15 25.56 -3.09
N ALA A 124 12.31 26.66 -3.79
CA ALA A 124 11.33 27.14 -4.75
C ALA A 124 11.10 26.14 -5.90
N GLU A 125 12.15 25.51 -6.44
CA GLU A 125 12.04 24.49 -7.46
C GLU A 125 11.35 23.23 -6.94
N LYS A 126 11.68 22.80 -5.71
CA LYS A 126 11.04 21.65 -5.04
C LYS A 126 9.53 21.91 -4.88
N ASN A 127 9.18 23.06 -4.30
CA ASN A 127 7.80 23.46 -4.08
C ASN A 127 7.01 23.57 -5.38
N LYS A 128 7.61 24.13 -6.42
CA LYS A 128 6.96 24.19 -7.74
C LYS A 128 6.61 22.81 -8.25
N ARG A 129 7.54 21.85 -8.23
CA ARG A 129 7.29 20.48 -8.72
C ARG A 129 6.26 19.75 -7.86
N LEU A 130 6.31 19.90 -6.54
CA LEU A 130 5.31 19.34 -5.63
C LEU A 130 3.92 19.95 -5.90
N THR A 131 3.84 21.26 -6.11
CA THR A 131 2.60 21.95 -6.51
C THR A 131 2.07 21.41 -7.83
N ASP A 132 2.91 21.24 -8.84
CA ASP A 132 2.50 20.71 -10.15
C ASP A 132 1.94 19.27 -9.99
N ILE A 133 2.56 18.41 -9.18
CA ILE A 133 2.07 17.06 -8.90
C ILE A 133 0.74 17.10 -8.14
N LEU A 134 0.66 17.88 -7.05
CA LEU A 134 -0.57 17.99 -6.25
C LEU A 134 -1.74 18.49 -7.10
N THR A 135 -1.51 19.54 -7.90
CA THR A 135 -2.53 20.13 -8.78
C THR A 135 -2.96 19.13 -9.85
N GLY A 136 -2.01 18.49 -10.53
CA GLY A 136 -2.33 17.49 -11.55
C GLY A 136 -3.11 16.31 -11.01
N ILE A 137 -2.75 15.82 -9.81
CA ILE A 137 -3.50 14.75 -9.16
C ILE A 137 -4.88 15.25 -8.70
N ALA A 138 -5.01 16.49 -8.21
CA ALA A 138 -6.29 17.06 -7.78
C ALA A 138 -7.32 17.20 -8.92
N GLU A 139 -6.85 17.42 -10.16
CA GLU A 139 -7.70 17.56 -11.35
C GLU A 139 -8.28 16.22 -11.84
N ILE A 140 -7.74 15.08 -11.42
CA ILE A 140 -8.26 13.77 -11.83
C ILE A 140 -9.60 13.51 -11.13
N ASN A 141 -10.63 13.19 -11.91
CA ASN A 141 -11.92 12.80 -11.38
C ASN A 141 -11.99 11.27 -11.15
N PHE A 142 -11.99 10.83 -9.90
CA PHE A 142 -12.14 9.41 -9.51
C PHE A 142 -13.60 9.03 -9.20
N GLY A 143 -14.56 9.95 -9.41
CA GLY A 143 -15.96 9.73 -9.03
C GLY A 143 -16.23 9.95 -7.55
N ASN A 144 -17.37 9.44 -7.08
CA ASN A 144 -17.77 9.48 -5.67
C ASN A 144 -17.66 8.08 -5.07
N PHE A 145 -17.03 7.93 -3.91
CA PHE A 145 -16.97 6.66 -3.17
C PHE A 145 -18.35 6.01 -2.92
N LYS A 146 -19.40 6.81 -2.85
CA LYS A 146 -20.78 6.37 -2.56
C LYS A 146 -21.47 5.63 -3.72
N ASN A 147 -21.04 5.86 -4.96
CA ASN A 147 -21.73 5.38 -6.17
C ASN A 147 -20.83 4.56 -7.12
N ASN A 148 -19.58 4.31 -6.74
CA ASN A 148 -18.66 3.58 -7.58
C ASN A 148 -18.52 2.13 -7.12
N ASP A 149 -19.15 1.22 -7.86
CA ASP A 149 -18.80 -0.22 -7.86
C ASP A 149 -17.39 -0.46 -8.44
N ILE A 150 -16.70 0.60 -8.85
CA ILE A 150 -15.37 0.55 -9.47
C ILE A 150 -14.37 1.12 -8.47
N ASP A 151 -13.37 0.33 -8.15
CA ASP A 151 -12.20 0.72 -7.36
C ASP A 151 -11.26 1.63 -8.20
N ALA A 152 -11.71 2.85 -8.47
CA ALA A 152 -11.06 3.76 -9.40
C ALA A 152 -9.64 4.17 -8.97
N PHE A 153 -9.42 4.35 -7.67
CA PHE A 153 -8.08 4.67 -7.15
C PHE A 153 -7.13 3.47 -7.25
N GLY A 154 -7.59 2.29 -6.84
CA GLY A 154 -6.81 1.07 -6.93
C GLY A 154 -6.48 0.71 -8.37
N ASP A 155 -7.45 0.80 -9.28
CA ASP A 155 -7.23 0.54 -10.71
C ASP A 155 -6.26 1.54 -11.34
N ALA A 156 -6.34 2.83 -11.00
CA ALA A 156 -5.39 3.83 -11.46
C ALA A 156 -3.98 3.56 -10.91
N TYR A 157 -3.88 3.16 -9.66
CA TYR A 157 -2.61 2.82 -9.01
C TYR A 157 -1.96 1.59 -9.65
N GLU A 158 -2.70 0.51 -9.85
CA GLU A 158 -2.23 -0.68 -10.56
C GLU A 158 -1.82 -0.37 -12.01
N TYR A 159 -2.57 0.48 -12.71
CA TYR A 159 -2.22 0.94 -14.05
C TYR A 159 -0.87 1.67 -14.06
N LEU A 160 -0.65 2.58 -13.11
CA LEU A 160 0.63 3.29 -12.99
C LEU A 160 1.78 2.32 -12.67
N ILE A 161 1.60 1.39 -11.73
CA ILE A 161 2.62 0.37 -11.42
C ILE A 161 2.95 -0.46 -12.66
N SER A 162 1.93 -0.92 -13.40
CA SER A 162 2.10 -1.71 -14.64
C SER A 162 2.89 -0.95 -15.69
N ASN A 163 2.55 0.32 -15.93
CA ASN A 163 3.30 1.17 -16.86
C ASN A 163 4.74 1.39 -16.42
N TYR A 164 4.97 1.51 -15.12
CA TYR A 164 6.30 1.68 -14.55
C TYR A 164 7.14 0.43 -14.68
N ALA A 165 6.56 -0.74 -14.46
CA ALA A 165 7.21 -2.03 -14.67
C ALA A 165 7.59 -2.23 -16.15
N SER A 166 6.69 -1.92 -17.07
CA SER A 166 6.92 -2.05 -18.53
C SER A 166 8.07 -1.18 -19.01
N ASN A 167 8.27 -0.01 -18.44
CA ASN A 167 9.34 0.93 -18.78
C ASN A 167 10.68 0.66 -18.07
N ALA A 168 10.70 -0.23 -17.07
CA ALA A 168 11.91 -0.57 -16.31
C ALA A 168 12.79 -1.63 -16.98
N GLY A 169 12.41 -2.17 -18.13
CA GLY A 169 13.16 -3.19 -18.86
C GLY A 169 13.21 -4.53 -18.12
N LYS A 170 14.41 -5.16 -18.06
CA LYS A 170 14.57 -6.50 -17.44
C LYS A 170 14.14 -6.57 -15.97
N SER A 171 14.18 -5.47 -15.25
CA SER A 171 13.72 -5.38 -13.84
C SER A 171 12.21 -5.25 -13.68
N GLY A 172 11.47 -5.04 -14.77
CA GLY A 172 10.01 -4.83 -14.70
C GLY A 172 9.23 -6.03 -14.18
N GLY A 173 9.70 -7.25 -14.46
CA GLY A 173 9.07 -8.48 -13.98
C GLY A 173 9.21 -8.72 -12.47
N GLU A 174 10.10 -8.00 -11.79
CA GLU A 174 10.29 -8.10 -10.34
C GLU A 174 9.22 -7.33 -9.55
N PHE A 175 8.47 -6.44 -10.21
CA PHE A 175 7.53 -5.53 -9.55
C PHE A 175 6.07 -5.85 -9.79
N PHE A 176 5.75 -6.54 -10.87
CA PHE A 176 4.37 -6.65 -11.31
C PHE A 176 4.14 -7.93 -12.10
N THR A 177 3.14 -8.70 -11.67
CA THR A 177 2.63 -9.84 -12.44
C THR A 177 1.52 -9.37 -13.37
N PRO A 178 1.56 -9.65 -14.69
CA PRO A 178 0.50 -9.24 -15.60
C PRO A 178 -0.87 -9.72 -15.12
N GLN A 179 -1.88 -8.83 -15.15
CA GLN A 179 -3.20 -9.11 -14.61
C GLN A 179 -3.85 -10.39 -15.17
N THR A 180 -3.63 -10.70 -16.46
CA THR A 180 -4.16 -11.93 -17.07
C THR A 180 -3.56 -13.19 -16.46
N VAL A 181 -2.27 -13.16 -16.12
CA VAL A 181 -1.57 -14.25 -15.44
C VAL A 181 -2.07 -14.37 -14.00
N SER A 182 -2.16 -13.26 -13.29
CA SER A 182 -2.66 -13.23 -11.90
C SER A 182 -4.10 -13.76 -11.80
N LYS A 183 -4.98 -13.39 -12.75
CA LYS A 183 -6.34 -13.92 -12.85
C LYS A 183 -6.37 -15.43 -13.10
N LEU A 184 -5.49 -15.93 -13.96
CA LEU A 184 -5.38 -17.36 -14.21
C LEU A 184 -4.93 -18.11 -12.95
N LEU A 185 -3.89 -17.62 -12.28
CA LEU A 185 -3.37 -18.22 -11.04
C LEU A 185 -4.46 -18.23 -9.95
N ALA A 186 -5.16 -17.11 -9.76
CA ALA A 186 -6.25 -17.02 -8.80
C ALA A 186 -7.34 -18.09 -9.08
N ARG A 187 -7.76 -18.23 -10.33
CA ARG A 187 -8.77 -19.25 -10.72
C ARG A 187 -8.28 -20.69 -10.54
N LEU A 188 -7.01 -20.96 -10.82
CA LEU A 188 -6.44 -22.30 -10.60
C LEU A 188 -6.40 -22.67 -9.11
N VAL A 189 -6.05 -21.73 -8.26
CA VAL A 189 -6.04 -21.94 -6.80
C VAL A 189 -7.42 -22.18 -6.24
N MET A 190 -8.44 -21.52 -6.80
CA MET A 190 -9.85 -21.69 -6.39
C MET A 190 -10.52 -22.91 -6.98
N ASP A 191 -9.89 -23.64 -7.91
CA ASP A 191 -10.53 -24.83 -8.51
C ASP A 191 -10.98 -25.80 -7.42
N ARG A 192 -12.30 -26.11 -7.42
CA ARG A 192 -12.99 -26.98 -6.44
C ARG A 192 -13.01 -26.47 -4.99
N LYS A 193 -12.61 -25.21 -4.74
CA LYS A 193 -12.76 -24.58 -3.42
C LYS A 193 -14.01 -23.71 -3.40
N THR A 194 -14.70 -23.71 -2.26
CA THR A 194 -15.89 -22.89 -2.02
C THR A 194 -15.59 -21.67 -1.16
N SER A 195 -14.46 -21.69 -0.46
CA SER A 195 -13.99 -20.58 0.38
C SER A 195 -12.48 -20.64 0.53
N ILE A 196 -11.89 -19.50 0.81
CA ILE A 196 -10.47 -19.33 1.17
C ILE A 196 -10.44 -18.36 2.34
N ASN A 197 -9.72 -18.65 3.41
CA ASN A 197 -9.57 -17.76 4.56
C ASN A 197 -8.22 -17.03 4.58
N LYS A 198 -7.12 -17.73 4.33
CA LYS A 198 -5.77 -17.17 4.34
C LYS A 198 -5.11 -17.33 2.99
N VAL A 199 -4.68 -16.23 2.39
CA VAL A 199 -3.90 -16.22 1.15
C VAL A 199 -2.50 -15.70 1.43
N TYR A 200 -1.47 -16.39 0.95
CA TYR A 200 -0.08 -16.02 1.14
C TYR A 200 0.67 -15.87 -0.18
N ASP A 201 1.45 -14.81 -0.29
CA ASP A 201 2.46 -14.63 -1.34
C ASP A 201 3.84 -14.40 -0.71
N PRO A 202 4.75 -15.39 -0.79
CA PRO A 202 6.09 -15.30 -0.20
C PRO A 202 7.03 -14.30 -0.91
N THR A 203 6.63 -13.74 -2.05
CA THR A 203 7.40 -12.78 -2.86
C THR A 203 6.45 -11.75 -3.48
N CYS A 204 5.67 -11.07 -2.63
CA CYS A 204 4.44 -10.41 -3.05
C CYS A 204 4.64 -9.19 -3.98
N GLY A 205 5.86 -8.66 -4.12
CA GLY A 205 6.10 -7.48 -4.94
C GLY A 205 5.21 -6.32 -4.50
N SER A 206 4.42 -5.78 -5.43
CA SER A 206 3.43 -4.73 -5.14
C SER A 206 2.08 -5.25 -4.59
N GLY A 207 1.96 -6.54 -4.28
CA GLY A 207 0.72 -7.15 -3.78
C GLY A 207 -0.35 -7.42 -4.84
N SER A 208 -0.08 -7.15 -6.11
CA SER A 208 -1.08 -7.27 -7.19
C SER A 208 -1.66 -8.67 -7.33
N LEU A 209 -0.88 -9.74 -7.06
CA LEU A 209 -1.36 -11.11 -7.15
C LEU A 209 -2.33 -11.43 -6.01
N LEU A 210 -2.05 -10.97 -4.79
CA LEU A 210 -2.96 -11.07 -3.65
C LEU A 210 -4.29 -10.34 -3.93
N LEU A 211 -4.21 -9.12 -4.49
CA LEU A 211 -5.40 -8.33 -4.85
C LEU A 211 -6.23 -8.97 -5.97
N GLN A 212 -5.61 -9.71 -6.89
CA GLN A 212 -6.38 -10.49 -7.86
C GLN A 212 -7.16 -11.64 -7.20
N MET A 213 -6.65 -12.21 -6.11
CA MET A 213 -7.44 -13.15 -5.31
C MET A 213 -8.68 -12.46 -4.74
N LYS A 214 -8.52 -11.26 -4.15
CA LYS A 214 -9.64 -10.44 -3.68
C LYS A 214 -10.66 -10.19 -4.81
N LYS A 215 -10.22 -9.59 -5.92
CA LYS A 215 -11.09 -9.22 -7.05
C LYS A 215 -11.86 -10.39 -7.69
N GLN A 216 -11.30 -11.60 -7.66
CA GLN A 216 -11.96 -12.77 -8.25
C GLN A 216 -12.91 -13.47 -7.28
N PHE A 217 -12.73 -13.33 -5.98
CA PHE A 217 -13.36 -14.19 -4.98
C PHE A 217 -13.78 -13.45 -3.71
N GLU A 218 -14.06 -12.15 -3.79
CA GLU A 218 -14.34 -11.27 -2.65
C GLU A 218 -15.43 -11.83 -1.71
N GLU A 219 -16.45 -12.48 -2.25
CA GLU A 219 -17.52 -13.11 -1.47
C GLU A 219 -17.08 -14.37 -0.71
N HIS A 220 -15.90 -14.92 -1.00
CA HIS A 220 -15.40 -16.20 -0.52
C HIS A 220 -14.11 -16.08 0.29
N ILE A 221 -13.58 -14.87 0.42
CA ILE A 221 -12.37 -14.57 1.17
C ILE A 221 -12.83 -13.78 2.42
N ILE A 222 -12.81 -14.32 3.62
CA ILE A 222 -12.18 -14.25 4.53
C ILE A 222 -11.85 -13.35 5.69
N GLU A 223 -11.96 -13.92 6.77
CA GLU A 223 -11.78 -13.22 8.03
C GLU A 223 -10.32 -12.86 8.33
N GLU A 224 -9.37 -13.70 7.95
CA GLU A 224 -7.96 -13.50 8.30
C GLU A 224 -7.12 -12.83 7.20
N GLY A 225 -7.55 -12.94 5.93
CA GLY A 225 -7.10 -12.10 4.84
C GLY A 225 -5.80 -12.48 4.12
N PHE A 226 -4.98 -11.45 3.86
CA PHE A 226 -3.86 -11.51 2.94
C PHE A 226 -2.53 -11.41 3.65
N PHE A 227 -1.61 -12.34 3.36
CA PHE A 227 -0.28 -12.38 3.92
C PHE A 227 0.74 -12.25 2.80
N GLY A 228 1.72 -11.39 2.98
CA GLY A 228 2.77 -11.17 1.99
C GLY A 228 4.15 -11.00 2.61
N GLN A 229 5.18 -11.39 1.88
CA GLN A 229 6.54 -11.09 2.27
C GLN A 229 7.31 -10.52 1.08
N GLU A 230 8.06 -9.43 1.31
CA GLU A 230 8.81 -8.75 0.29
C GLU A 230 10.17 -8.26 0.84
N ILE A 231 11.24 -8.46 0.10
CA ILE A 231 12.58 -8.07 0.52
C ILE A 231 12.88 -6.60 0.20
N ASN A 232 12.36 -6.09 -0.92
CA ASN A 232 12.61 -4.74 -1.38
C ASN A 232 11.72 -3.73 -0.66
N MET A 233 12.31 -2.69 -0.06
CA MET A 233 11.60 -1.67 0.72
C MET A 233 10.51 -0.98 -0.11
N THR A 234 10.83 -0.53 -1.32
CA THR A 234 9.89 0.19 -2.17
C THR A 234 8.68 -0.68 -2.51
N ASN A 235 8.91 -1.96 -2.88
CA ASN A 235 7.81 -2.88 -3.17
C ASN A 235 6.98 -3.20 -1.94
N PHE A 236 7.62 -3.36 -0.78
CA PHE A 236 6.96 -3.53 0.50
C PHE A 236 6.01 -2.36 0.81
N ASN A 237 6.46 -1.12 0.61
CA ASN A 237 5.62 0.07 0.78
C ASN A 237 4.49 0.11 -0.26
N LEU A 238 4.80 -0.19 -1.54
CA LEU A 238 3.79 -0.26 -2.60
C LEU A 238 2.72 -1.31 -2.31
N ALA A 239 3.09 -2.48 -1.79
CA ALA A 239 2.14 -3.53 -1.44
C ALA A 239 1.16 -3.08 -0.35
N ARG A 240 1.66 -2.46 0.73
CA ARG A 240 0.81 -1.93 1.82
C ARG A 240 -0.13 -0.83 1.31
N MET A 241 0.40 0.15 0.56
CA MET A 241 -0.42 1.19 -0.07
C MET A 241 -1.50 0.57 -0.97
N ASN A 242 -1.14 -0.45 -1.74
CA ASN A 242 -2.05 -1.10 -2.67
C ASN A 242 -3.19 -1.83 -1.94
N MET A 243 -2.91 -2.46 -0.79
CA MET A 243 -3.96 -3.04 0.06
C MET A 243 -4.97 -1.98 0.50
N PHE A 244 -4.51 -0.86 1.05
CA PHE A 244 -5.40 0.24 1.45
C PHE A 244 -6.20 0.81 0.27
N LEU A 245 -5.56 1.05 -0.88
CA LEU A 245 -6.20 1.58 -2.09
C LEU A 245 -7.34 0.68 -2.61
N HIS A 246 -7.25 -0.61 -2.37
CA HIS A 246 -8.30 -1.58 -2.67
C HIS A 246 -9.24 -1.87 -1.48
N ASN A 247 -9.32 -0.96 -0.52
CA ASN A 247 -10.21 -1.06 0.65
C ASN A 247 -10.01 -2.36 1.46
N VAL A 248 -8.77 -2.86 1.53
CA VAL A 248 -8.41 -3.91 2.50
C VAL A 248 -8.07 -3.23 3.81
N ASN A 249 -8.83 -3.53 4.86
CA ASN A 249 -8.56 -3.01 6.19
C ASN A 249 -7.23 -3.57 6.72
N TYR A 250 -6.50 -2.81 7.52
CA TYR A 250 -5.22 -3.22 8.12
C TYR A 250 -5.34 -4.52 8.92
N ASN A 251 -6.49 -4.82 9.50
CA ASN A 251 -6.76 -6.08 10.21
C ASN A 251 -6.84 -7.30 9.27
N ASN A 252 -7.00 -7.09 7.96
CA ASN A 252 -7.21 -8.14 6.98
C ASN A 252 -6.00 -8.34 6.06
N PHE A 253 -4.85 -7.75 6.36
CA PHE A 253 -3.60 -8.06 5.69
C PHE A 253 -2.41 -7.97 6.64
N SER A 254 -1.35 -8.68 6.30
CA SER A 254 -0.05 -8.57 6.97
C SER A 254 1.04 -8.70 5.93
N ILE A 255 1.62 -7.59 5.54
CA ILE A 255 2.78 -7.56 4.64
C ILE A 255 4.02 -7.34 5.48
N LYS A 256 4.97 -8.29 5.43
CA LYS A 256 6.20 -8.22 6.22
C LYS A 256 7.42 -8.08 5.31
N ARG A 257 8.43 -7.32 5.77
CA ARG A 257 9.65 -7.12 5.01
C ARG A 257 10.74 -8.09 5.44
N GLY A 258 11.26 -8.86 4.49
CA GLY A 258 12.37 -9.79 4.74
C GLY A 258 12.62 -10.76 3.59
N ASP A 259 13.76 -11.42 3.65
CA ASP A 259 14.10 -12.51 2.73
C ASP A 259 13.36 -13.78 3.15
N THR A 260 12.40 -14.22 2.36
CA THR A 260 11.56 -15.40 2.67
C THR A 260 12.35 -16.70 2.73
N LEU A 261 13.44 -16.81 1.98
CA LEU A 261 14.27 -18.01 2.01
C LEU A 261 15.07 -18.12 3.31
N LEU A 262 15.59 -16.98 3.80
CA LEU A 262 16.46 -16.94 4.98
C LEU A 262 15.69 -16.68 6.27
N ASN A 263 14.64 -15.88 6.20
CA ASN A 263 13.86 -15.45 7.36
C ASN A 263 12.37 -15.41 7.03
N PRO A 264 11.67 -16.56 7.04
CA PRO A 264 10.23 -16.62 6.79
C PRO A 264 9.47 -16.02 7.98
N LEU A 265 8.73 -14.94 7.73
CA LEU A 265 8.08 -14.14 8.77
C LEU A 265 6.62 -14.51 9.04
N HIS A 266 6.06 -15.47 8.29
CA HIS A 266 4.67 -15.92 8.41
C HIS A 266 4.54 -17.40 8.79
N LEU A 267 5.49 -17.94 9.57
CA LEU A 267 5.43 -19.34 10.00
C LEU A 267 4.31 -19.61 11.01
N GLU A 268 4.03 -18.63 11.87
CA GLU A 268 3.02 -18.75 12.93
C GLU A 268 1.59 -18.68 12.39
N GLU A 269 1.41 -18.08 11.19
CA GLU A 269 0.10 -17.94 10.53
C GLU A 269 -0.36 -19.19 9.76
N LYS A 270 0.47 -20.23 9.67
CA LYS A 270 0.10 -21.51 9.01
C LYS A 270 -1.07 -22.22 9.72
N PRO A 271 -1.89 -22.97 8.99
CA PRO A 271 -1.82 -23.22 7.54
C PRO A 271 -2.45 -22.10 6.71
N PHE A 272 -1.98 -21.94 5.46
CA PHE A 272 -2.61 -21.10 4.46
C PHE A 272 -3.52 -21.93 3.56
N ASP A 273 -4.69 -21.38 3.19
CA ASP A 273 -5.63 -22.04 2.27
C ASP A 273 -5.17 -21.94 0.81
N ALA A 274 -4.45 -20.87 0.50
CA ALA A 274 -3.87 -20.62 -0.80
C ALA A 274 -2.48 -19.99 -0.69
N ILE A 275 -1.55 -20.48 -1.51
CA ILE A 275 -0.24 -19.85 -1.71
C ILE A 275 -0.13 -19.53 -3.20
N VAL A 276 0.09 -18.26 -3.51
CA VAL A 276 0.28 -17.75 -4.87
C VAL A 276 1.60 -17.02 -4.94
N SER A 277 2.35 -17.19 -6.02
CA SER A 277 3.65 -16.53 -6.12
C SER A 277 4.11 -16.42 -7.56
N ASN A 278 4.76 -15.30 -7.88
CA ASN A 278 5.60 -15.13 -9.04
C ASN A 278 7.00 -14.71 -8.56
N PRO A 279 7.84 -15.67 -8.14
CA PRO A 279 9.14 -15.36 -7.57
C PRO A 279 10.09 -14.77 -8.62
N PRO A 280 11.04 -13.91 -8.22
CA PRO A 280 12.02 -13.36 -9.12
C PRO A 280 12.94 -14.47 -9.66
N TYR A 281 13.30 -14.36 -10.94
CA TYR A 281 14.18 -15.32 -11.62
C TYR A 281 15.64 -14.88 -11.61
N SER A 282 16.56 -15.84 -11.52
CA SER A 282 18.00 -15.62 -11.64
C SER A 282 18.59 -14.67 -10.59
N ILE A 283 18.00 -14.60 -9.41
CA ILE A 283 18.56 -13.88 -8.28
C ILE A 283 19.56 -14.78 -7.56
N LYS A 284 20.73 -14.22 -7.25
CA LYS A 284 21.72 -14.90 -6.42
C LYS A 284 21.18 -15.02 -4.99
N TRP A 285 21.24 -16.21 -4.43
CA TRP A 285 20.91 -16.47 -3.04
C TRP A 285 22.07 -17.21 -2.37
N ILE A 286 22.01 -17.39 -1.04
CA ILE A 286 23.10 -18.05 -0.30
C ILE A 286 23.26 -19.53 -0.71
N GLY A 287 22.16 -20.22 -1.00
CA GLY A 287 22.14 -21.57 -1.53
C GLY A 287 22.88 -22.57 -0.63
N ASP A 288 23.69 -23.41 -1.29
CA ASP A 288 24.51 -24.47 -0.66
C ASP A 288 25.73 -23.94 0.10
N ASP A 289 26.00 -22.63 0.10
CA ASP A 289 27.02 -22.02 0.94
C ASP A 289 26.61 -21.98 2.44
N ASP A 290 25.31 -22.09 2.74
CA ASP A 290 24.84 -22.19 4.13
C ASP A 290 24.44 -23.62 4.49
N PRO A 291 25.28 -24.35 5.26
CA PRO A 291 25.01 -25.73 5.61
C PRO A 291 23.81 -25.89 6.55
N THR A 292 23.33 -24.83 7.17
CA THR A 292 22.19 -24.90 8.11
C THR A 292 20.86 -25.00 7.38
N LEU A 293 20.75 -24.39 6.19
CA LEU A 293 19.52 -24.38 5.39
C LEU A 293 19.10 -25.78 4.92
N ILE A 294 19.99 -26.72 4.76
CA ILE A 294 19.63 -28.09 4.35
C ILE A 294 18.76 -28.80 5.39
N ASN A 295 18.86 -28.39 6.64
CA ASN A 295 18.08 -28.93 7.75
C ASN A 295 16.79 -28.17 8.03
N ASP A 296 16.55 -27.04 7.33
CA ASP A 296 15.30 -26.30 7.41
C ASP A 296 14.16 -27.18 6.86
N GLU A 297 13.04 -27.27 7.58
CA GLU A 297 11.89 -28.11 7.22
C GLU A 297 11.32 -27.84 5.83
N ARG A 298 11.55 -26.64 5.28
CA ARG A 298 11.12 -26.22 3.93
C ARG A 298 11.98 -26.83 2.84
N PHE A 299 13.27 -27.05 3.10
CA PHE A 299 14.26 -27.54 2.11
C PHE A 299 14.67 -28.99 2.32
N ALA A 300 14.64 -29.48 3.57
CA ALA A 300 15.07 -30.83 3.92
C ALA A 300 14.42 -31.94 3.06
N PRO A 301 13.14 -31.89 2.70
CA PRO A 301 12.52 -32.91 1.85
C PRO A 301 13.14 -33.03 0.45
N ALA A 302 13.79 -31.99 -0.06
CA ALA A 302 14.46 -32.03 -1.36
C ALA A 302 15.82 -32.71 -1.33
N GLY A 303 16.39 -32.93 -0.14
CA GLY A 303 17.67 -33.60 0.07
C GLY A 303 18.91 -32.80 -0.35
N LYS A 304 18.73 -31.68 -1.05
CA LYS A 304 19.79 -30.73 -1.45
C LYS A 304 19.23 -29.36 -1.69
N LEU A 305 20.08 -28.34 -1.52
CA LEU A 305 19.75 -26.96 -1.87
C LEU A 305 20.01 -26.70 -3.35
N ALA A 306 19.28 -25.75 -3.92
CA ALA A 306 19.58 -25.25 -5.26
C ALA A 306 20.91 -24.48 -5.25
N PRO A 307 21.74 -24.59 -6.31
CA PRO A 307 22.98 -23.83 -6.39
C PRO A 307 22.75 -22.33 -6.36
N LYS A 308 23.68 -21.59 -5.75
CA LYS A 308 23.58 -20.12 -5.59
C LYS A 308 23.56 -19.30 -6.88
N ASN A 309 23.89 -19.90 -8.00
CA ASN A 309 24.08 -19.21 -9.29
C ASN A 309 22.98 -19.54 -10.32
N TYR A 310 21.79 -19.92 -9.89
CA TYR A 310 20.67 -20.17 -10.80
C TYR A 310 19.68 -19.03 -10.81
#